data_4ae8154fea88347d77058e8999c50147
#
_entry.id   4ae8154fea88347d77058e8999c50147
#
_cell.length_a   1.000
_cell.length_b   1.000
_cell.length_c   1.000
_cell.angle_alpha   90.00
_cell.angle_beta   90.00
_cell.angle_gamma   90.00
#
_symmetry.space_group_name_H-M   'P 1'
#
loop_
_entity.id
_entity.type
_entity.pdbx_description
1 polymer ?
#
loop_
_entity_poly.entity_id
_entity_poly.type
_entity_poly.pdbx_seq_one_letter_code
_entity_poly.pdbx_strand_id
1 'polypeptide(L)'
;MSSKKAFLLPIVIEMNDDGYLASVPGLQGAFAEGDSVEEAVFNCVDVVKMIAAYRAERGESLGFDAVDFNQNTRMTVALPVGIID
;
A
#
# COMPACT_ATOMS: atom_id res chain seq x y z
N MET A 1 23.14 -8.03 11.95
CA MET A 1 22.12 -7.02 11.69
C MET A 1 20.86 -7.60 11.11
N SER A 2 19.75 -7.24 11.67
CA SER A 2 18.49 -7.72 11.15
C SER A 2 18.11 -6.90 9.91
N SER A 3 17.59 -7.58 8.91
CA SER A 3 16.99 -6.92 7.77
C SER A 3 15.51 -6.71 8.04
N LYS A 4 14.93 -5.72 7.42
CA LYS A 4 13.50 -5.48 7.47
C LYS A 4 12.87 -6.02 6.20
N LYS A 5 11.60 -6.32 6.27
CA LYS A 5 10.88 -6.83 5.12
C LYS A 5 9.87 -5.81 4.63
N ALA A 6 9.68 -5.79 3.33
CA ALA A 6 8.64 -4.98 2.70
C ALA A 6 7.80 -5.89 1.81
N PHE A 7 6.48 -5.71 1.87
CA PHE A 7 5.59 -6.40 0.96
C PHE A 7 5.41 -5.58 -0.31
N LEU A 8 5.42 -6.25 -1.45
CA LEU A 8 5.17 -5.61 -2.74
C LEU A 8 3.71 -5.81 -3.10
N LEU A 9 2.96 -4.73 -3.13
CA LEU A 9 1.53 -4.75 -3.36
C LEU A 9 1.18 -3.91 -4.57
N PRO A 10 0.36 -4.44 -5.48
CA PRO A 10 -0.17 -3.57 -6.54
C PRO A 10 -1.22 -2.65 -5.93
N ILE A 11 -1.24 -1.41 -6.38
CA ILE A 11 -2.25 -0.47 -5.95
C ILE A 11 -2.92 0.12 -7.20
N VAL A 12 -4.25 0.17 -7.17
CA VAL A 12 -5.05 0.74 -8.25
C VAL A 12 -5.62 2.05 -7.76
N ILE A 13 -5.50 3.08 -8.58
CA ILE A 13 -6.00 4.41 -8.24
C ILE A 13 -7.01 4.81 -9.30
N GLU A 14 -8.18 5.22 -8.83
CA GLU A 14 -9.28 5.64 -9.70
C GLU A 14 -9.85 6.95 -9.21
N MET A 15 -10.43 7.71 -10.12
CA MET A 15 -11.19 8.89 -9.73
C MET A 15 -12.60 8.47 -9.33
N ASN A 16 -13.13 9.11 -8.31
CA ASN A 16 -14.53 9.00 -7.97
C ASN A 16 -15.17 10.39 -8.04
N ASP A 17 -16.42 10.53 -7.61
CA ASP A 17 -17.14 11.79 -7.76
C ASP A 17 -16.48 12.95 -7.03
N ASP A 18 -15.87 12.68 -5.89
CA ASP A 18 -15.36 13.71 -5.00
C ASP A 18 -13.84 13.70 -4.84
N GLY A 19 -13.15 12.78 -5.48
CA GLY A 19 -11.70 12.68 -5.30
C GLY A 19 -11.16 11.41 -5.92
N TYR A 20 -10.37 10.68 -5.12
CA TYR A 20 -9.67 9.49 -5.60
C TYR A 20 -9.90 8.32 -4.67
N LEU A 21 -9.89 7.13 -5.25
CA LEU A 21 -9.97 5.88 -4.52
C LEU A 21 -8.72 5.07 -4.83
N ALA A 22 -8.05 4.61 -3.79
CA ALA A 22 -6.93 3.70 -3.92
C ALA A 22 -7.32 2.35 -3.33
N SER A 23 -6.92 1.26 -3.99
CA SER A 23 -7.25 -0.08 -3.53
C SER A 23 -6.14 -1.05 -3.87
N VAL A 24 -6.08 -2.16 -3.13
CA VAL A 24 -5.14 -3.24 -3.38
C VAL A 24 -5.94 -4.45 -3.84
N PRO A 25 -5.89 -4.79 -5.14
CA PRO A 25 -6.62 -5.96 -5.64
C PRO A 25 -6.13 -7.23 -4.94
N GLY A 26 -7.07 -8.08 -4.59
CA GLY A 26 -6.74 -9.34 -3.92
C GLY A 26 -6.61 -9.25 -2.41
N LEU A 27 -6.69 -8.07 -1.84
CA LEU A 27 -6.66 -7.89 -0.39
C LEU A 27 -7.98 -7.27 0.05
N GLN A 28 -8.85 -8.09 0.61
CA GLN A 28 -10.19 -7.66 0.99
C GLN A 28 -10.13 -6.54 2.04
N GLY A 29 -10.87 -5.47 1.79
CA GLY A 29 -10.95 -4.34 2.70
C GLY A 29 -9.84 -3.31 2.51
N ALA A 30 -8.88 -3.56 1.62
CA ALA A 30 -7.75 -2.65 1.42
C ALA A 30 -8.12 -1.59 0.39
N PHE A 31 -8.81 -0.57 0.83
CA PHE A 31 -9.14 0.58 0.00
C PHE A 31 -9.30 1.82 0.87
N ALA A 32 -9.10 2.96 0.27
CA ALA A 32 -9.27 4.23 0.96
C ALA A 32 -9.46 5.35 -0.04
N GLU A 33 -10.08 6.42 0.40
CA GLU A 33 -10.30 7.60 -0.43
C GLU A 33 -9.41 8.74 0.01
N GLY A 34 -9.24 9.71 -0.88
CA GLY A 34 -8.51 10.93 -0.56
C GLY A 34 -8.85 12.03 -1.56
N ASP A 35 -8.55 13.26 -1.18
CA ASP A 35 -8.80 14.43 -2.02
C ASP A 35 -7.72 14.60 -3.08
N SER A 36 -6.60 13.90 -2.93
CA SER A 36 -5.52 13.88 -3.90
C SER A 36 -5.09 12.43 -4.12
N VAL A 37 -4.34 12.20 -5.20
CA VAL A 37 -3.79 10.87 -5.47
C VAL A 37 -2.93 10.43 -4.29
N GLU A 38 -2.05 11.30 -3.82
CA GLU A 38 -1.14 10.98 -2.72
C GLU A 38 -1.88 10.64 -1.44
N GLU A 39 -2.92 11.42 -1.12
CA GLU A 39 -3.70 11.19 0.08
C GLU A 39 -4.41 9.83 0.02
N ALA A 40 -5.00 9.50 -1.12
CA ALA A 40 -5.67 8.21 -1.28
C ALA A 40 -4.68 7.06 -1.10
N VAL A 41 -3.49 7.18 -1.68
CA VAL A 41 -2.45 6.17 -1.58
C VAL A 41 -2.00 6.00 -0.12
N PHE A 42 -1.69 7.10 0.56
CA PHE A 42 -1.22 7.02 1.95
C PHE A 42 -2.29 6.50 2.89
N ASN A 43 -3.54 6.90 2.67
CA ASN A 43 -4.65 6.37 3.46
C ASN A 43 -4.81 4.87 3.23
N CYS A 44 -4.64 4.42 1.99
CA CYS A 44 -4.72 3.00 1.68
C CYS A 44 -3.57 2.22 2.32
N VAL A 45 -2.36 2.79 2.34
CA VAL A 45 -1.21 2.17 3.00
C VAL A 45 -1.50 1.97 4.49
N ASP A 46 -2.12 2.95 5.14
CA ASP A 46 -2.49 2.83 6.55
C ASP A 46 -3.47 1.68 6.76
N VAL A 47 -4.44 1.54 5.86
CA VAL A 47 -5.40 0.43 5.93
C VAL A 47 -4.69 -0.90 5.76
N VAL A 48 -3.77 -0.99 4.79
CA VAL A 48 -3.00 -2.22 4.58
C VAL A 48 -2.21 -2.59 5.82
N LYS A 49 -1.60 -1.61 6.49
CA LYS A 49 -0.84 -1.86 7.72
C LYS A 49 -1.73 -2.42 8.82
N MET A 50 -2.95 -1.93 8.94
CA MET A 50 -3.90 -2.45 9.91
C MET A 50 -4.28 -3.90 9.59
N ILE A 51 -4.55 -4.19 8.32
CA ILE A 51 -4.88 -5.55 7.90
C ILE A 51 -3.70 -6.49 8.16
N ALA A 52 -2.49 -6.04 7.83
CA ALA A 52 -1.28 -6.84 8.04
C ALA A 52 -1.08 -7.18 9.51
N ALA A 53 -1.26 -6.19 10.39
CA ALA A 53 -1.13 -6.41 11.83
C ALA A 53 -2.18 -7.38 12.34
N TYR A 54 -3.42 -7.24 11.88
CA TYR A 54 -4.51 -8.12 12.28
C TYR A 54 -4.21 -9.56 11.86
N ARG A 55 -3.78 -9.75 10.62
CA ARG A 55 -3.49 -11.09 10.12
C ARG A 55 -2.28 -11.70 10.81
N ALA A 56 -1.27 -10.89 11.12
CA ALA A 56 -0.08 -11.37 11.83
C ALA A 56 -0.46 -11.93 13.20
N GLU A 57 -1.37 -11.28 13.91
CA GLU A 57 -1.85 -11.76 15.20
C GLU A 57 -2.55 -13.09 15.09
N ARG A 58 -3.16 -13.37 13.96
CA ARG A 58 -3.90 -14.62 13.71
C ARG A 58 -3.04 -15.66 13.02
N GLY A 59 -1.78 -15.38 12.74
CA GLY A 59 -0.91 -16.28 12.01
C GLY A 59 -1.25 -16.43 10.55
N GLU A 60 -1.96 -15.45 9.98
CA GLU A 60 -2.41 -15.48 8.59
C GLU A 60 -1.47 -14.65 7.71
N SER A 61 -1.25 -15.13 6.49
CA SER A 61 -0.43 -14.42 5.51
C SER A 61 -1.25 -13.37 4.78
N LEU A 62 -0.58 -12.30 4.32
CA LEU A 62 -1.21 -11.34 3.40
C LEU A 62 -1.41 -11.91 2.01
N GLY A 63 -0.66 -12.95 1.65
CA GLY A 63 -0.75 -13.54 0.33
C GLY A 63 0.07 -12.82 -0.73
N PHE A 64 0.95 -11.91 -0.33
CA PHE A 64 1.83 -11.17 -1.23
C PHE A 64 3.27 -11.46 -0.88
N ASP A 65 4.15 -11.28 -1.88
CA ASP A 65 5.57 -11.53 -1.69
C ASP A 65 6.20 -10.44 -0.84
N ALA A 66 7.15 -10.86 -0.01
CA ALA A 66 7.94 -9.95 0.78
C ALA A 66 9.38 -9.97 0.28
N VAL A 67 10.02 -8.83 0.34
CA VAL A 67 11.46 -8.71 0.01
C VAL A 67 12.20 -8.24 1.24
N ASP A 68 13.45 -8.71 1.38
CA ASP A 68 14.30 -8.27 2.48
C ASP A 68 14.90 -6.91 2.14
N PHE A 69 14.90 -6.03 3.12
CA PHE A 69 15.45 -4.70 2.97
C PHE A 69 16.62 -4.53 3.95
N ASN A 70 17.78 -4.24 3.42
CA ASN A 70 18.96 -3.96 4.25
C ASN A 70 19.69 -2.78 3.64
N GLN A 71 20.82 -2.41 4.22
CA GLN A 71 21.52 -1.20 3.79
C GLN A 71 22.09 -1.27 2.37
N ASN A 72 22.15 -2.46 1.78
CA ASN A 72 22.58 -2.63 0.40
C ASN A 72 21.43 -2.71 -0.59
N THR A 73 20.20 -2.70 -0.11
CA THR A 73 19.01 -2.83 -0.95
C THR A 73 18.63 -1.49 -1.52
N ARG A 74 18.32 -1.48 -2.80
CA ARG A 74 17.79 -0.30 -3.48
C ARG A 74 16.54 -0.72 -4.24
N MET A 75 15.48 0.06 -4.10
CA MET A 75 14.22 -0.23 -4.75
C MET A 75 13.76 1.00 -5.51
N THR A 76 13.37 0.79 -6.76
CA THR A 76 12.81 1.86 -7.58
C THR A 76 11.34 1.61 -7.76
N VAL A 77 10.53 2.61 -7.45
CA VAL A 77 9.07 2.50 -7.61
C VAL A 77 8.57 3.72 -8.34
N ALA A 78 7.46 3.55 -9.02
CA ALA A 78 6.76 4.67 -9.64
C ALA A 78 5.78 5.23 -8.61
N LEU A 79 5.95 6.49 -8.26
CA LEU A 79 5.11 7.15 -7.29
C LEU A 79 4.11 8.04 -8.01
N PRO A 80 2.80 7.84 -7.81
CA PRO A 80 1.81 8.71 -8.41
C PRO A 80 1.77 10.04 -7.65
N VAL A 81 1.98 11.12 -8.39
CA VAL A 81 1.93 12.46 -7.83
C VAL A 81 0.93 13.25 -8.65
N GLY A 82 -0.11 13.75 -8.00
CA GLY A 82 -1.12 14.54 -8.67
C GLY A 82 -0.58 15.91 -9.01
N ILE A 83 -0.96 16.41 -10.20
CA ILE A 83 -0.59 17.73 -10.66
C ILE A 83 -1.85 18.55 -10.79
N ILE A 84 -1.81 19.76 -10.27
CA ILE A 84 -2.91 20.70 -10.38
C ILE A 84 -2.59 21.66 -11.52
N ASP A 85 -3.48 21.71 -12.48
CA ASP A 85 -3.36 22.62 -13.64
C ASP A 85 -3.91 24.02 -13.31
#